data_1f057508abe43634a295ec98a77a6af7
#
_entry.id   1f057508abe43634a295ec98a77a6af7
#
_cell.length_a   1.000
_cell.length_b   1.000
_cell.length_c   1.000
_cell.angle_alpha   90.00
_cell.angle_beta   90.00
_cell.angle_gamma   90.00
#
_symmetry.space_group_name_H-M   'P 1'
#
loop_
_entity.id
_entity.type
_entity.pdbx_description
1 polymer ?
#
loop_
_entity_poly.entity_id
_entity_poly.type
_entity_poly.pdbx_seq_one_letter_code
_entity_poly.pdbx_strand_id
1 'polypeptide(L)'
;KYRSVLFVPGHEEKKIKKSYTLSADLIVIDLESTVPDDQKERAKQIIKDCKVDKSKTYIRINNEDDLNFITDEKFLGIFLPFTESRNQLESLDQKLTKIEKLKTDIIPIIESKKGIDNLQEICSFKQRIKVISFGSHDLANSINLEVSDDEKELLEYRKDIVKHSSKIKKAIDTSYLNYKNTNGFEESS
;
A
#
# COMPACT_ATOMS: atom_id res chain seq x y z
N LYS A 1 -7.52 13.27 -9.02
CA LYS A 1 -7.93 11.86 -9.22
C LYS A 1 -6.67 11.05 -9.50
N TYR A 2 -6.30 10.13 -8.63
CA TYR A 2 -5.13 9.27 -8.83
C TYR A 2 -5.53 8.08 -9.73
N ARG A 3 -4.69 7.76 -10.71
CA ARG A 3 -4.88 6.68 -11.67
C ARG A 3 -3.78 5.62 -11.56
N SER A 4 -2.59 6.06 -11.12
CA SER A 4 -1.40 5.20 -11.04
C SER A 4 -0.68 5.38 -9.73
N VAL A 5 -0.19 4.26 -9.19
CA VAL A 5 0.59 4.17 -7.96
C VAL A 5 1.85 3.36 -8.26
N LEU A 6 3.01 3.93 -7.98
CA LEU A 6 4.30 3.27 -8.22
C LEU A 6 4.99 2.93 -6.91
N PHE A 7 5.24 1.65 -6.67
CA PHE A 7 6.04 1.18 -5.53
C PHE A 7 7.54 1.21 -5.85
N VAL A 8 8.34 1.64 -4.87
CA VAL A 8 9.80 1.79 -5.01
C VAL A 8 10.50 1.34 -3.74
N PRO A 9 11.52 0.46 -3.82
CA PRO A 9 12.30 0.04 -2.65
C PRO A 9 12.99 1.22 -1.95
N GLY A 10 12.79 1.35 -0.63
CA GLY A 10 13.30 2.50 0.16
C GLY A 10 14.82 2.55 0.32
N HIS A 11 15.52 1.44 0.12
CA HIS A 11 16.98 1.37 0.21
C HIS A 11 17.70 1.67 -1.12
N GLU A 12 16.96 1.89 -2.22
CA GLU A 12 17.52 2.12 -3.56
C GLU A 12 17.41 3.58 -4.01
N GLU A 13 18.36 4.41 -3.60
CA GLU A 13 18.39 5.86 -3.89
C GLU A 13 18.13 6.18 -5.38
N LYS A 14 18.78 5.44 -6.29
CA LYS A 14 18.63 5.65 -7.74
C LYS A 14 17.20 5.42 -8.21
N LYS A 15 16.53 4.38 -7.70
CA LYS A 15 15.13 4.07 -8.04
C LYS A 15 14.19 5.11 -7.45
N ILE A 16 14.42 5.56 -6.21
CA ILE A 16 13.66 6.63 -5.59
C ILE A 16 13.75 7.90 -6.47
N LYS A 17 14.96 8.38 -6.78
CA LYS A 17 15.12 9.57 -7.61
C LYS A 17 14.47 9.41 -8.99
N LYS A 18 14.63 8.25 -9.63
CA LYS A 18 14.02 7.97 -10.92
C LYS A 18 12.49 7.99 -10.87
N SER A 19 11.87 7.47 -9.83
CA SER A 19 10.41 7.40 -9.74
C SER A 19 9.73 8.77 -9.86
N TYR A 20 10.39 9.83 -9.37
CA TYR A 20 9.87 11.21 -9.46
C TYR A 20 10.03 11.84 -10.85
N THR A 21 10.75 11.21 -11.76
CA THR A 21 10.82 11.60 -13.19
C THR A 21 9.77 10.89 -14.05
N LEU A 22 9.03 9.95 -13.48
CA LEU A 22 7.97 9.19 -14.14
C LEU A 22 6.61 9.84 -13.91
N SER A 23 5.64 9.49 -14.77
CA SER A 23 4.28 10.10 -14.75
C SER A 23 3.35 9.48 -13.72
N ALA A 24 3.85 8.76 -12.71
CA ALA A 24 3.01 8.21 -11.66
C ALA A 24 2.35 9.31 -10.82
N ASP A 25 1.05 9.14 -10.54
CA ASP A 25 0.27 10.09 -9.74
C ASP A 25 0.68 10.02 -8.26
N LEU A 26 0.97 8.82 -7.75
CA LEU A 26 1.47 8.59 -6.40
C LEU A 26 2.72 7.70 -6.41
N ILE A 27 3.62 7.97 -5.49
CA ILE A 27 4.80 7.14 -5.20
C ILE A 27 4.61 6.52 -3.82
N VAL A 28 4.82 5.21 -3.73
CA VAL A 28 4.89 4.49 -2.46
C VAL A 28 6.33 4.04 -2.26
N ILE A 29 7.00 4.60 -1.27
CA ILE A 29 8.34 4.14 -0.91
C ILE A 29 8.17 3.01 0.11
N ASP A 30 8.72 1.86 -0.23
CA ASP A 30 8.55 0.66 0.55
C ASP A 30 9.63 0.53 1.62
N LEU A 31 9.22 0.26 2.87
CA LEU A 31 10.09 -0.11 3.98
C LEU A 31 9.85 -1.55 4.46
N GLU A 32 8.94 -2.28 3.79
CA GLU A 32 8.51 -3.62 4.20
C GLU A 32 9.24 -4.70 3.39
N SER A 33 8.58 -5.41 2.50
CA SER A 33 9.05 -6.65 1.88
C SER A 33 10.23 -6.49 0.91
N THR A 34 10.36 -5.32 0.26
CA THR A 34 11.45 -5.10 -0.70
C THR A 34 12.74 -4.60 -0.04
N VAL A 35 12.73 -4.31 1.25
CA VAL A 35 13.90 -3.81 1.99
C VAL A 35 14.37 -4.88 2.98
N PRO A 36 15.62 -5.35 2.91
CA PRO A 36 16.19 -6.25 3.91
C PRO A 36 16.14 -5.65 5.31
N ASP A 37 15.93 -6.48 6.33
CA ASP A 37 15.73 -6.01 7.71
C ASP A 37 16.91 -5.19 8.25
N ASP A 38 18.13 -5.58 7.92
CA ASP A 38 19.36 -4.87 8.28
C ASP A 38 19.54 -3.54 7.56
N GLN A 39 18.74 -3.23 6.55
CA GLN A 39 18.81 -2.00 5.76
C GLN A 39 17.66 -1.02 6.03
N LYS A 40 16.69 -1.36 6.86
CA LYS A 40 15.49 -0.53 7.08
C LYS A 40 15.79 0.86 7.66
N GLU A 41 16.67 0.94 8.65
CA GLU A 41 17.08 2.25 9.20
C GLU A 41 17.90 3.06 8.19
N ARG A 42 18.78 2.41 7.44
CA ARG A 42 19.50 3.07 6.34
C ARG A 42 18.54 3.56 5.25
N ALA A 43 17.50 2.81 4.93
CA ALA A 43 16.48 3.22 3.96
C ALA A 43 15.79 4.53 4.38
N LYS A 44 15.42 4.67 5.65
CA LYS A 44 14.86 5.93 6.19
C LYS A 44 15.80 7.12 5.97
N GLN A 45 17.11 6.93 6.19
CA GLN A 45 18.09 7.98 5.95
C GLN A 45 18.21 8.32 4.46
N ILE A 46 18.25 7.33 3.57
CA ILE A 46 18.27 7.52 2.12
C ILE A 46 17.03 8.32 1.67
N ILE A 47 15.85 7.99 2.18
CA ILE A 47 14.60 8.68 1.84
C ILE A 47 14.67 10.17 2.24
N LYS A 48 15.20 10.48 3.43
CA LYS A 48 15.43 11.87 3.88
C LYS A 48 16.36 12.61 2.93
N ASP A 49 17.50 12.00 2.58
CA ASP A 49 18.53 12.61 1.75
C ASP A 49 18.05 12.85 0.32
N CYS A 50 17.16 12.01 -0.19
CA CYS A 50 16.55 12.17 -1.51
C CYS A 50 15.66 13.42 -1.66
N LYS A 51 15.23 14.05 -0.56
CA LYS A 51 14.34 15.24 -0.54
C LYS A 51 13.11 15.05 -1.43
N VAL A 52 12.45 13.93 -1.28
CA VAL A 52 11.31 13.52 -2.10
C VAL A 52 10.12 14.49 -2.02
N ASP A 53 9.30 14.53 -3.08
CA ASP A 53 8.06 15.30 -3.07
C ASP A 53 7.01 14.62 -2.18
N LYS A 54 6.87 15.14 -0.97
CA LYS A 54 5.99 14.57 0.06
C LYS A 54 4.51 14.75 -0.24
N SER A 55 4.16 15.65 -1.17
CA SER A 55 2.76 15.89 -1.57
C SER A 55 2.16 14.78 -2.43
N LYS A 56 3.00 13.84 -2.92
CA LYS A 56 2.58 12.66 -3.69
C LYS A 56 3.20 11.35 -3.18
N THR A 57 3.80 11.37 -1.97
CA THR A 57 4.53 10.22 -1.43
C THR A 57 3.81 9.62 -0.23
N TYR A 58 3.60 8.32 -0.31
CA TYR A 58 3.21 7.44 0.80
C TYR A 58 4.38 6.53 1.18
N ILE A 59 4.36 6.00 2.39
CA ILE A 59 5.31 5.00 2.86
C ILE A 59 4.57 3.69 3.13
N ARG A 60 5.01 2.57 2.56
CA ARG A 60 4.57 1.26 3.06
C ARG A 60 5.43 0.93 4.27
N ILE A 61 4.80 0.91 5.43
CA ILE A 61 5.49 0.69 6.70
C ILE A 61 5.86 -0.78 6.89
N ASN A 62 6.97 -1.01 7.59
CA ASN A 62 7.33 -2.33 8.06
C ASN A 62 6.62 -2.67 9.37
N ASN A 63 6.59 -1.69 10.28
CA ASN A 63 5.93 -1.80 11.58
C ASN A 63 5.60 -0.40 12.12
N GLU A 64 5.07 -0.34 13.34
CA GLU A 64 4.64 0.91 13.96
C GLU A 64 5.79 1.84 14.37
N ASP A 65 7.02 1.36 14.46
CA ASP A 65 8.21 2.19 14.77
C ASP A 65 8.50 3.19 13.65
N ASP A 66 7.99 2.93 12.44
CA ASP A 66 8.11 3.85 11.30
C ASP A 66 7.22 5.10 11.42
N LEU A 67 6.24 5.12 12.32
CA LEU A 67 5.24 6.20 12.40
C LEU A 67 5.88 7.56 12.73
N ASN A 68 6.85 7.61 13.63
CA ASN A 68 7.55 8.86 13.96
C ASN A 68 8.27 9.42 12.72
N PHE A 69 8.98 8.57 11.98
CA PHE A 69 9.64 8.96 10.74
C PHE A 69 8.64 9.58 9.75
N ILE A 70 7.47 8.97 9.59
CA ILE A 70 6.46 9.42 8.61
C ILE A 70 5.85 10.76 9.01
N THR A 71 5.51 10.93 10.28
CA THR A 71 4.87 12.16 10.79
C THR A 71 5.85 13.32 10.87
N ASP A 72 7.10 13.09 11.26
CA ASP A 72 8.16 14.10 11.31
C ASP A 72 8.51 14.61 9.92
N GLU A 73 8.60 13.70 8.95
CA GLU A 73 8.87 14.02 7.55
C GLU A 73 7.63 14.52 6.79
N LYS A 74 6.42 14.42 7.37
CA LYS A 74 5.15 14.92 6.82
C LYS A 74 4.77 14.28 5.48
N PHE A 75 4.92 12.96 5.36
CA PHE A 75 4.40 12.22 4.23
C PHE A 75 2.86 12.25 4.18
N LEU A 76 2.27 12.07 3.00
CA LEU A 76 0.80 12.04 2.83
C LEU A 76 0.13 10.99 3.71
N GLY A 77 0.77 9.84 3.87
CA GLY A 77 0.20 8.75 4.63
C GLY A 77 1.01 7.47 4.53
N ILE A 78 0.37 6.42 4.95
CA ILE A 78 0.94 5.08 4.99
C ILE A 78 0.14 4.10 4.16
N PHE A 79 0.83 3.12 3.57
CA PHE A 79 0.27 1.84 3.18
C PHE A 79 0.50 0.88 4.33
N LEU A 80 -0.58 0.31 4.87
CA LEU A 80 -0.55 -0.63 5.98
C LEU A 80 -0.63 -2.06 5.43
N PRO A 81 0.48 -2.82 5.42
CA PRO A 81 0.46 -4.20 4.95
C PRO A 81 -0.35 -5.09 5.90
N PHE A 82 -0.80 -6.24 5.40
CA PHE A 82 -1.52 -7.26 6.16
C PHE A 82 -2.63 -6.70 7.06
N THR A 83 -3.46 -5.81 6.50
CA THR A 83 -4.61 -5.28 7.24
C THR A 83 -5.69 -6.36 7.34
N GLU A 84 -5.93 -6.85 8.55
CA GLU A 84 -6.77 -8.00 8.82
C GLU A 84 -7.96 -7.71 9.76
N SER A 85 -8.00 -6.54 10.38
CA SER A 85 -9.08 -6.18 11.28
C SER A 85 -9.27 -4.67 11.41
N ARG A 86 -10.48 -4.27 11.81
CA ARG A 86 -10.78 -2.91 12.18
C ARG A 86 -9.98 -2.46 13.41
N ASN A 87 -9.75 -3.35 14.37
CA ASN A 87 -8.99 -3.03 15.58
C ASN A 87 -7.54 -2.59 15.28
N GLN A 88 -6.90 -3.17 14.26
CA GLN A 88 -5.60 -2.70 13.77
C GLN A 88 -5.65 -1.23 13.36
N LEU A 89 -6.68 -0.85 12.61
CA LEU A 89 -6.85 0.52 12.13
C LEU A 89 -7.17 1.50 13.26
N GLU A 90 -7.99 1.09 14.23
CA GLU A 90 -8.30 1.89 15.41
C GLU A 90 -7.07 2.11 16.30
N SER A 91 -6.28 1.08 16.53
CA SER A 91 -5.00 1.19 17.26
C SER A 91 -4.04 2.15 16.57
N LEU A 92 -3.87 1.99 15.26
CA LEU A 92 -3.00 2.83 14.47
C LEU A 92 -3.47 4.30 14.45
N ASP A 93 -4.78 4.54 14.30
CA ASP A 93 -5.37 5.88 14.36
C ASP A 93 -5.11 6.57 15.71
N GLN A 94 -5.28 5.84 16.81
CA GLN A 94 -4.99 6.36 18.14
C GLN A 94 -3.52 6.75 18.33
N LYS A 95 -2.59 5.96 17.77
CA LYS A 95 -1.15 6.26 17.82
C LYS A 95 -0.82 7.48 16.98
N LEU A 96 -1.27 7.50 15.73
CA LEU A 96 -1.07 8.64 14.83
C LEU A 96 -1.63 9.93 15.41
N THR A 97 -2.84 9.92 15.98
CA THR A 97 -3.47 11.10 16.56
C THR A 97 -2.64 11.75 17.68
N LYS A 98 -1.81 10.96 18.39
CA LYS A 98 -0.95 11.47 19.46
C LYS A 98 0.32 12.14 18.96
N ILE A 99 0.83 11.76 17.78
CA ILE A 99 2.15 12.18 17.30
C ILE A 99 2.11 13.06 16.07
N GLU A 100 1.06 13.02 15.28
CA GLU A 100 0.97 13.75 14.01
C GLU A 100 0.70 15.24 14.19
N LYS A 101 1.33 16.05 13.35
CA LYS A 101 1.05 17.49 13.20
C LYS A 101 0.09 17.78 12.05
N LEU A 102 0.03 16.88 11.09
CA LEU A 102 -0.86 16.91 9.95
C LEU A 102 -1.54 15.54 9.85
N LYS A 103 -2.79 15.51 9.42
CA LYS A 103 -3.53 14.26 9.31
C LYS A 103 -2.88 13.32 8.30
N THR A 104 -2.43 12.17 8.77
CA THR A 104 -1.81 11.09 8.00
C THR A 104 -2.90 10.15 7.48
N ASP A 105 -3.00 9.96 6.17
CA ASP A 105 -3.93 9.00 5.58
C ASP A 105 -3.44 7.55 5.79
N ILE A 106 -4.38 6.61 5.91
CA ILE A 106 -4.09 5.17 5.96
C ILE A 106 -4.69 4.51 4.72
N ILE A 107 -3.88 3.78 3.98
CA ILE A 107 -4.30 2.90 2.88
C ILE A 107 -4.05 1.46 3.31
N PRO A 108 -5.08 0.73 3.76
CA PRO A 108 -4.93 -0.67 4.13
C PRO A 108 -4.68 -1.52 2.88
N ILE A 109 -3.74 -2.47 2.96
CA ILE A 109 -3.52 -3.49 1.95
C ILE A 109 -4.21 -4.76 2.41
N ILE A 110 -5.14 -5.24 1.60
CA ILE A 110 -5.86 -6.50 1.83
C ILE A 110 -5.15 -7.60 1.03
N GLU A 111 -4.40 -8.42 1.73
CA GLU A 111 -3.48 -9.38 1.13
C GLU A 111 -3.39 -10.71 1.90
N SER A 112 -4.42 -11.00 2.71
CA SER A 112 -4.58 -12.29 3.39
C SER A 112 -6.04 -12.75 3.38
N LYS A 113 -6.26 -14.05 3.53
CA LYS A 113 -7.61 -14.62 3.67
C LYS A 113 -8.40 -13.94 4.79
N LYS A 114 -7.76 -13.70 5.93
CA LYS A 114 -8.38 -13.02 7.07
C LYS A 114 -8.76 -11.58 6.75
N GLY A 115 -7.93 -10.87 5.99
CA GLY A 115 -8.25 -9.52 5.51
C GLY A 115 -9.48 -9.52 4.61
N ILE A 116 -9.59 -10.49 3.70
CA ILE A 116 -10.78 -10.67 2.84
C ILE A 116 -12.03 -10.97 3.69
N ASP A 117 -11.95 -11.91 4.62
CA ASP A 117 -13.09 -12.28 5.47
C ASP A 117 -13.61 -11.11 6.32
N ASN A 118 -12.72 -10.19 6.70
CA ASN A 118 -13.03 -9.03 7.52
C ASN A 118 -13.22 -7.72 6.73
N LEU A 119 -13.32 -7.77 5.39
CA LEU A 119 -13.45 -6.58 4.54
C LEU A 119 -14.57 -5.63 4.97
N GLN A 120 -15.73 -6.16 5.34
CA GLN A 120 -16.86 -5.35 5.77
C GLN A 120 -16.53 -4.55 7.03
N GLU A 121 -15.85 -5.16 7.98
CA GLU A 121 -15.44 -4.56 9.24
C GLU A 121 -14.35 -3.50 9.00
N ILE A 122 -13.33 -3.85 8.23
CA ILE A 122 -12.24 -2.95 7.84
C ILE A 122 -12.80 -1.71 7.14
N CYS A 123 -13.68 -1.88 6.16
CA CYS A 123 -14.31 -0.78 5.41
C CYS A 123 -15.29 0.05 6.24
N SER A 124 -15.70 -0.42 7.42
CA SER A 124 -16.53 0.37 8.34
C SER A 124 -15.75 1.45 9.08
N PHE A 125 -14.43 1.32 9.17
CA PHE A 125 -13.54 2.34 9.73
C PHE A 125 -13.25 3.43 8.69
N LYS A 126 -13.75 4.64 8.88
CA LYS A 126 -13.75 5.71 7.87
C LYS A 126 -12.85 6.90 8.19
N GLN A 127 -12.25 6.95 9.38
CA GLN A 127 -11.62 8.16 9.90
C GLN A 127 -10.42 8.64 9.04
N ARG A 128 -9.61 7.68 8.53
CA ARG A 128 -8.40 7.97 7.75
C ARG A 128 -8.38 7.28 6.39
N ILE A 129 -9.30 6.32 6.18
CA ILE A 129 -9.29 5.50 4.97
C ILE A 129 -10.08 6.19 3.87
N LYS A 130 -9.40 6.47 2.76
CA LYS A 130 -10.01 6.98 1.51
C LYS A 130 -9.99 5.95 0.39
N VAL A 131 -9.10 4.97 0.51
CA VAL A 131 -8.78 3.98 -0.52
C VAL A 131 -8.39 2.68 0.17
N ILE A 132 -8.69 1.55 -0.45
CA ILE A 132 -8.17 0.23 -0.08
C ILE A 132 -7.27 -0.26 -1.22
N SER A 133 -6.16 -0.90 -0.88
CA SER A 133 -5.29 -1.57 -1.83
C SER A 133 -5.47 -3.08 -1.76
N PHE A 134 -5.44 -3.73 -2.91
CA PHE A 134 -5.46 -5.19 -3.02
C PHE A 134 -4.04 -5.72 -3.25
N GLY A 135 -3.59 -6.66 -2.43
CA GLY A 135 -2.30 -7.36 -2.54
C GLY A 135 -2.52 -8.80 -2.99
N SER A 136 -2.69 -9.02 -4.29
CA SER A 136 -3.09 -10.32 -4.84
C SER A 136 -2.06 -11.42 -4.65
N HIS A 137 -0.76 -11.07 -4.73
CA HIS A 137 0.32 -12.05 -4.62
C HIS A 137 0.38 -12.67 -3.21
N ASP A 138 0.38 -11.83 -2.19
CA ASP A 138 0.41 -12.29 -0.81
C ASP A 138 -0.90 -12.99 -0.41
N LEU A 139 -2.05 -12.52 -0.94
CA LEU A 139 -3.31 -13.25 -0.79
C LEU A 139 -3.21 -14.65 -1.38
N ALA A 140 -2.76 -14.79 -2.64
CA ALA A 140 -2.62 -16.08 -3.30
C ALA A 140 -1.72 -17.03 -2.49
N ASN A 141 -0.59 -16.53 -2.00
CA ASN A 141 0.30 -17.28 -1.12
C ASN A 141 -0.40 -17.70 0.19
N SER A 142 -1.19 -16.82 0.80
CA SER A 142 -1.87 -17.08 2.08
C SER A 142 -2.91 -18.19 2.01
N ILE A 143 -3.44 -18.45 0.81
CA ILE A 143 -4.49 -19.46 0.55
C ILE A 143 -4.01 -20.62 -0.35
N ASN A 144 -2.70 -20.67 -0.65
CA ASN A 144 -2.11 -21.65 -1.57
C ASN A 144 -2.81 -21.69 -2.94
N LEU A 145 -3.16 -20.50 -3.49
CA LEU A 145 -3.81 -20.35 -4.78
C LEU A 145 -2.75 -20.24 -5.89
N GLU A 146 -2.80 -21.15 -6.85
CA GLU A 146 -2.04 -20.97 -8.09
C GLU A 146 -2.79 -20.00 -9.01
N VAL A 147 -2.11 -18.95 -9.44
CA VAL A 147 -2.67 -17.90 -10.27
C VAL A 147 -2.21 -18.07 -11.70
N SER A 148 -3.15 -18.17 -12.64
CA SER A 148 -2.88 -18.23 -14.09
C SER A 148 -2.50 -16.86 -14.67
N ASP A 149 -1.95 -16.85 -15.89
CA ASP A 149 -1.52 -15.61 -16.57
C ASP A 149 -2.67 -14.60 -16.79
N ASP A 150 -3.92 -15.07 -16.87
CA ASP A 150 -5.11 -14.23 -17.01
C ASP A 150 -5.73 -13.82 -15.66
N GLU A 151 -5.13 -14.24 -14.54
CA GLU A 151 -5.49 -13.91 -13.15
C GLU A 151 -6.99 -14.10 -12.82
N LYS A 152 -7.70 -14.97 -13.54
CA LYS A 152 -9.16 -15.17 -13.37
C LYS A 152 -9.52 -15.71 -11.98
N GLU A 153 -8.61 -16.45 -11.33
CA GLU A 153 -8.79 -16.97 -9.99
C GLU A 153 -8.93 -15.84 -8.96
N LEU A 154 -8.42 -14.66 -9.27
CA LEU A 154 -8.47 -13.46 -8.40
C LEU A 154 -9.74 -12.62 -8.63
N LEU A 155 -10.54 -12.91 -9.66
CA LEU A 155 -11.67 -12.07 -10.05
C LEU A 155 -12.71 -11.89 -8.93
N GLU A 156 -13.05 -12.96 -8.21
CA GLU A 156 -14.03 -12.87 -7.12
C GLU A 156 -13.51 -12.04 -5.95
N TYR A 157 -12.22 -12.13 -5.63
CA TYR A 157 -11.59 -11.27 -4.61
C TYR A 157 -11.59 -9.81 -5.03
N ARG A 158 -11.29 -9.50 -6.30
CA ARG A 158 -11.40 -8.13 -6.84
C ARG A 158 -12.83 -7.59 -6.74
N LYS A 159 -13.83 -8.39 -7.06
CA LYS A 159 -15.25 -8.01 -6.92
C LYS A 159 -15.61 -7.71 -5.47
N ASP A 160 -15.14 -8.51 -4.52
CA ASP A 160 -15.39 -8.28 -3.10
C ASP A 160 -14.71 -7.00 -2.61
N ILE A 161 -13.46 -6.75 -3.01
CA ILE A 161 -12.75 -5.50 -2.72
C ILE A 161 -13.54 -4.30 -3.24
N VAL A 162 -13.96 -4.31 -4.51
CA VAL A 162 -14.73 -3.21 -5.12
C VAL A 162 -16.07 -3.02 -4.42
N LYS A 163 -16.81 -4.09 -4.15
CA LYS A 163 -18.12 -4.07 -3.48
C LYS A 163 -18.03 -3.41 -2.10
N HIS A 164 -17.04 -3.79 -1.29
CA HIS A 164 -16.90 -3.26 0.07
C HIS A 164 -16.27 -1.87 0.09
N SER A 165 -15.31 -1.59 -0.82
CA SER A 165 -14.70 -0.27 -0.95
C SER A 165 -15.65 0.80 -1.48
N SER A 166 -16.77 0.44 -2.10
CA SER A 166 -17.79 1.39 -2.56
C SER A 166 -18.27 2.35 -1.46
N LYS A 167 -18.24 1.90 -0.20
CA LYS A 167 -18.58 2.69 0.99
C LYS A 167 -17.55 3.79 1.32
N ILE A 168 -16.31 3.62 0.88
CA ILE A 168 -15.18 4.55 1.06
C ILE A 168 -14.71 5.15 -0.27
N LYS A 169 -15.28 4.73 -1.38
CA LYS A 169 -15.25 5.29 -2.74
C LYS A 169 -14.12 4.83 -3.68
N LYS A 170 -13.08 4.09 -3.26
CA LYS A 170 -11.99 3.69 -4.18
C LYS A 170 -11.27 2.43 -3.74
N ALA A 171 -10.84 1.66 -4.74
CA ALA A 171 -9.88 0.58 -4.60
C ALA A 171 -8.67 0.84 -5.51
N ILE A 172 -7.52 0.34 -5.11
CA ILE A 172 -6.30 0.22 -5.91
C ILE A 172 -6.12 -1.27 -6.17
N ASP A 173 -6.05 -1.65 -7.42
CA ASP A 173 -5.75 -3.03 -7.79
C ASP A 173 -4.25 -3.32 -7.64
N THR A 174 -3.91 -4.58 -7.69
CA THR A 174 -2.54 -5.08 -7.61
C THR A 174 -1.74 -4.77 -8.87
N SER A 175 -0.41 -4.93 -8.80
CA SER A 175 0.44 -4.89 -9.98
C SER A 175 0.30 -6.18 -10.77
N TYR A 176 0.16 -6.09 -12.10
CA TYR A 176 0.25 -7.24 -12.98
C TYR A 176 1.70 -7.74 -13.04
N LEU A 177 1.93 -8.98 -12.61
CA LEU A 177 3.30 -9.48 -12.39
C LEU A 177 4.02 -9.87 -13.67
N ASN A 178 3.29 -10.36 -14.68
CA ASN A 178 3.89 -10.75 -15.96
C ASN A 178 4.09 -9.53 -16.88
N TYR A 179 4.94 -8.59 -16.48
CA TYR A 179 5.20 -7.32 -17.19
C TYR A 179 5.68 -7.49 -18.65
N LYS A 180 6.03 -8.70 -19.07
CA LYS A 180 6.40 -9.00 -20.47
C LYS A 180 5.19 -9.33 -21.34
N ASN A 181 4.06 -9.67 -20.73
CA ASN A 181 2.81 -9.96 -21.42
C ASN A 181 1.93 -8.70 -21.45
N THR A 182 2.14 -7.84 -22.47
CA THR A 182 1.39 -6.59 -22.62
C THR A 182 -0.11 -6.81 -22.86
N ASN A 183 -0.48 -7.87 -23.58
CA ASN A 183 -1.89 -8.20 -23.82
C ASN A 183 -2.59 -8.61 -22.51
N GLY A 184 -1.94 -9.46 -21.70
CA GLY A 184 -2.49 -9.84 -20.40
C GLY A 184 -2.60 -8.65 -19.44
N PHE A 185 -1.68 -7.70 -19.50
CA PHE A 185 -1.77 -6.45 -18.74
C PHE A 185 -2.98 -5.61 -19.16
N GLU A 186 -3.24 -5.48 -20.47
CA GLU A 186 -4.40 -4.75 -20.98
C GLU A 186 -5.73 -5.43 -20.60
N GLU A 187 -5.77 -6.78 -20.63
CA GLU A 187 -6.95 -7.56 -20.22
C GLU A 187 -7.23 -7.49 -18.72
N SER A 188 -6.19 -7.36 -17.90
CA SER A 188 -6.31 -7.28 -16.42
C SER A 188 -6.66 -5.87 -15.91
N SER A 189 -6.59 -4.85 -16.77
CA SER A 189 -6.79 -3.43 -16.42
C SER A 189 -8.20 -2.95 -16.69
#